data_a806905c073209a2b4f90594ab7a7916
#
_entry.id   a806905c073209a2b4f90594ab7a7916
#
_cell.length_a   1.000
_cell.length_b   1.000
_cell.length_c   1.000
_cell.angle_alpha   90.00
_cell.angle_beta   90.00
_cell.angle_gamma   90.00
#
_symmetry.space_group_name_H-M   'P 1'
#
loop_
_entity.id
_entity.type
_entity.pdbx_description
1 polymer ?
#
loop_
_entity_poly.entity_id
_entity_poly.type
_entity_poly.pdbx_seq_one_letter_code
_entity_poly.pdbx_strand_id
1 'polypeptide(L)'
;MSPTRFASEHKVIYWGTIVILVGLVVTGLIRYESVKTSNQTLSKANQLQEELVKAGYPSPDTDTIERLLGTDGGQVCEQPGNALKTALWKIQQANGATGPGMRPVISDTKAVEAERIVLQVYCPDQVDEFDEAVEELDTDSTVRR
;
A
#
# COMPACT_ATOMS: atom_id res chain seq x y z
N MET A 1 45.40 23.18 28.36
CA MET A 1 45.29 23.60 26.96
C MET A 1 43.80 23.92 26.68
N SER A 2 43.49 25.20 26.42
CA SER A 2 42.09 25.62 26.23
C SER A 2 41.59 25.15 24.87
N PRO A 3 40.43 24.48 24.79
CA PRO A 3 39.88 23.94 23.53
C PRO A 3 39.62 25.02 22.46
N THR A 4 39.49 26.26 22.87
CA THR A 4 39.27 27.42 22.00
C THR A 4 40.48 27.85 21.16
N ARG A 5 41.72 27.49 21.56
CA ARG A 5 42.93 27.83 20.82
C ARG A 5 43.13 26.94 19.57
N PHE A 6 42.72 25.66 19.63
CA PHE A 6 42.76 24.75 18.50
C PHE A 6 41.81 25.16 17.36
N ALA A 7 40.64 25.67 17.71
CA ALA A 7 39.65 26.13 16.75
C ALA A 7 40.07 27.38 15.96
N SER A 8 40.96 28.21 16.51
CA SER A 8 41.41 29.45 15.84
C SER A 8 42.55 29.22 14.84
N GLU A 9 43.42 28.21 15.08
CA GLU A 9 44.55 27.89 14.20
C GLU A 9 44.14 27.01 13.01
N HIS A 10 43.09 26.15 13.15
CA HIS A 10 42.66 25.23 12.12
C HIS A 10 41.18 25.36 11.76
N LYS A 11 40.74 26.58 11.49
CA LYS A 11 39.34 26.90 11.16
C LYS A 11 38.79 26.00 10.06
N VAL A 12 39.56 25.71 9.03
CA VAL A 12 39.15 24.90 7.89
C VAL A 12 38.87 23.46 8.31
N ILE A 13 39.74 22.86 9.15
CA ILE A 13 39.58 21.50 9.65
C ILE A 13 38.37 21.42 10.58
N TYR A 14 38.19 22.40 11.45
CA TYR A 14 37.07 22.46 12.39
C TYR A 14 35.71 22.56 11.65
N TRP A 15 35.60 23.49 10.70
CA TRP A 15 34.39 23.61 9.88
C TRP A 15 34.17 22.42 8.99
N GLY A 16 35.24 21.83 8.43
CA GLY A 16 35.16 20.61 7.62
C GLY A 16 34.60 19.42 8.40
N THR A 17 35.05 19.21 9.63
CA THR A 17 34.53 18.13 10.50
C THR A 17 33.07 18.33 10.86
N ILE A 18 32.65 19.58 11.15
CA ILE A 18 31.24 19.87 11.42
C ILE A 18 30.36 19.56 10.21
N VAL A 19 30.76 19.97 9.01
CA VAL A 19 30.01 19.71 7.79
C VAL A 19 29.88 18.20 7.51
N ILE A 20 30.96 17.44 7.71
CA ILE A 20 30.94 15.97 7.56
C ILE A 20 30.00 15.34 8.59
N LEU A 21 30.07 15.73 9.86
CA LEU A 21 29.18 15.20 10.90
C LEU A 21 27.72 15.49 10.61
N VAL A 22 27.39 16.72 10.22
CA VAL A 22 26.01 17.09 9.83
C VAL A 22 25.56 16.27 8.63
N GLY A 23 26.40 16.11 7.62
CA GLY A 23 26.13 15.30 6.44
C GLY A 23 25.84 13.82 6.79
N LEU A 24 26.61 13.23 7.70
CA LEU A 24 26.38 11.86 8.18
C LEU A 24 25.06 11.72 8.95
N VAL A 25 24.75 12.68 9.82
CA VAL A 25 23.48 12.69 10.56
C VAL A 25 22.28 12.79 9.61
N VAL A 26 22.32 13.71 8.65
CA VAL A 26 21.23 13.88 7.66
C VAL A 26 21.07 12.60 6.83
N THR A 27 22.18 12.02 6.34
CA THR A 27 22.15 10.77 5.58
C THR A 27 21.59 9.61 6.42
N GLY A 28 21.99 9.53 7.69
CA GLY A 28 21.48 8.52 8.63
C GLY A 28 19.97 8.64 8.87
N LEU A 29 19.45 9.85 9.02
CA LEU A 29 18.02 10.09 9.20
C LEU A 29 17.21 9.69 7.97
N ILE A 30 17.67 10.06 6.76
CA ILE A 30 16.99 9.69 5.51
C ILE A 30 16.95 8.16 5.35
N ARG A 31 18.06 7.47 5.66
CA ARG A 31 18.12 6.01 5.59
C ARG A 31 17.23 5.34 6.64
N TYR A 32 17.18 5.90 7.85
CA TYR A 32 16.33 5.36 8.92
C TYR A 32 14.84 5.40 8.54
N GLU A 33 14.33 6.52 8.02
CA GLU A 33 12.94 6.62 7.56
C GLU A 33 12.64 5.64 6.42
N SER A 34 13.53 5.49 5.45
CA SER A 34 13.37 4.54 4.35
C SER A 34 13.26 3.09 4.84
N VAL A 35 14.12 2.66 5.76
CA VAL A 35 14.08 1.30 6.34
C VAL A 35 12.83 1.07 7.17
N LYS A 36 12.41 2.06 7.97
CA LYS A 36 11.18 1.99 8.76
C LYS A 36 9.95 1.82 7.89
N THR A 37 9.84 2.61 6.82
CA THR A 37 8.74 2.53 5.85
C THR A 37 8.69 1.15 5.19
N SER A 38 9.82 0.63 4.70
CA SER A 38 9.90 -0.70 4.10
C SER A 38 9.46 -1.81 5.05
N ASN A 39 9.87 -1.77 6.31
CA ASN A 39 9.47 -2.77 7.32
C ASN A 39 7.97 -2.71 7.62
N GLN A 40 7.37 -1.53 7.64
CA GLN A 40 5.93 -1.37 7.82
C GLN A 40 5.14 -1.92 6.63
N THR A 41 5.59 -1.63 5.41
CA THR A 41 4.99 -2.17 4.17
C THR A 41 5.03 -3.70 4.16
N LEU A 42 6.18 -4.29 4.44
CA LEU A 42 6.36 -5.74 4.54
C LEU A 42 5.43 -6.37 5.60
N SER A 43 5.33 -5.75 6.77
CA SER A 43 4.47 -6.25 7.84
C SER A 43 3.00 -6.27 7.43
N LYS A 44 2.50 -5.19 6.84
CA LYS A 44 1.13 -5.11 6.33
C LYS A 44 0.87 -6.07 5.17
N ALA A 45 1.83 -6.19 4.24
CA ALA A 45 1.71 -7.11 3.12
C ALA A 45 1.64 -8.58 3.58
N ASN A 46 2.44 -8.96 4.56
CA ASN A 46 2.39 -10.30 5.14
C ASN A 46 1.08 -10.55 5.89
N GLN A 47 0.59 -9.57 6.64
CA GLN A 47 -0.70 -9.65 7.33
C GLN A 47 -1.84 -9.83 6.32
N LEU A 48 -1.86 -9.04 5.25
CA LEU A 48 -2.86 -9.17 4.19
C LEU A 48 -2.80 -10.55 3.53
N GLN A 49 -1.60 -11.03 3.20
CA GLN A 49 -1.42 -12.37 2.63
C GLN A 49 -2.02 -13.45 3.54
N GLU A 50 -1.76 -13.37 4.83
CA GLU A 50 -2.26 -14.33 5.82
C GLU A 50 -3.79 -14.30 5.92
N GLU A 51 -4.41 -13.13 5.96
CA GLU A 51 -5.87 -12.97 6.01
C GLU A 51 -6.54 -13.46 4.71
N LEU A 52 -5.96 -13.18 3.55
CA LEU A 52 -6.47 -13.70 2.27
C LEU A 52 -6.42 -15.22 2.21
N VAL A 53 -5.32 -15.82 2.66
CA VAL A 53 -5.19 -17.30 2.70
C VAL A 53 -6.20 -17.91 3.68
N LYS A 54 -6.42 -17.31 4.85
CA LYS A 54 -7.46 -17.74 5.81
C LYS A 54 -8.86 -17.70 5.21
N ALA A 55 -9.15 -16.70 4.38
CA ALA A 55 -10.40 -16.56 3.66
C ALA A 55 -10.53 -17.51 2.44
N GLY A 56 -9.48 -18.28 2.14
CA GLY A 56 -9.48 -19.27 1.05
C GLY A 56 -9.09 -18.71 -0.32
N TYR A 57 -8.48 -17.52 -0.36
CA TYR A 57 -7.92 -16.97 -1.59
C TYR A 57 -6.51 -17.51 -1.86
N PRO A 58 -6.09 -17.55 -3.15
CA PRO A 58 -4.71 -17.89 -3.47
C PRO A 58 -3.77 -16.86 -2.84
N SER A 59 -2.64 -17.33 -2.35
CA SER A 59 -1.61 -16.47 -1.76
C SER A 59 -1.00 -15.57 -2.83
N PRO A 60 -1.24 -14.23 -2.78
CA PRO A 60 -0.57 -13.32 -3.69
C PRO A 60 0.90 -13.15 -3.28
N ASP A 61 1.73 -12.78 -4.24
CA ASP A 61 3.13 -12.47 -3.98
C ASP A 61 3.26 -11.17 -3.18
N THR A 62 4.03 -11.22 -2.09
CA THR A 62 4.23 -10.08 -1.18
C THR A 62 4.81 -8.85 -1.88
N ASP A 63 5.75 -9.05 -2.82
CA ASP A 63 6.32 -7.96 -3.62
C ASP A 63 5.26 -7.25 -4.48
N THR A 64 4.28 -7.99 -4.96
CA THR A 64 3.16 -7.43 -5.73
C THR A 64 2.25 -6.60 -4.83
N ILE A 65 1.95 -7.10 -3.63
CA ILE A 65 1.15 -6.36 -2.64
C ILE A 65 1.86 -5.04 -2.28
N GLU A 66 3.15 -5.08 -2.00
CA GLU A 66 3.93 -3.90 -1.64
C GLU A 66 3.93 -2.83 -2.74
N ARG A 67 4.08 -3.25 -4.00
CA ARG A 67 4.08 -2.32 -5.14
C ARG A 67 2.72 -1.68 -5.40
N LEU A 68 1.63 -2.41 -5.13
CA LEU A 68 0.27 -1.95 -5.40
C LEU A 68 -0.30 -1.10 -4.26
N LEU A 69 -0.05 -1.50 -3.03
CA LEU A 69 -0.70 -0.92 -1.84
C LEU A 69 0.25 -0.03 -1.02
N GLY A 70 1.56 -0.21 -1.15
CA GLY A 70 2.52 0.57 -0.37
C GLY A 70 2.33 0.43 1.15
N THR A 71 2.48 1.53 1.88
CA THR A 71 2.26 1.60 3.34
C THR A 71 0.85 1.98 3.74
N ASP A 72 0.13 2.67 2.87
CA ASP A 72 -1.13 3.36 3.13
C ASP A 72 -2.34 2.75 2.40
N GLY A 73 -2.12 1.73 1.57
CA GLY A 73 -3.17 1.07 0.80
C GLY A 73 -3.49 1.75 -0.53
N GLY A 74 -2.85 2.89 -0.83
CA GLY A 74 -2.96 3.62 -2.09
C GLY A 74 -4.40 3.93 -2.48
N GLN A 75 -4.73 3.74 -3.76
CA GLN A 75 -6.06 4.06 -4.31
C GLN A 75 -7.20 3.25 -3.68
N VAL A 76 -6.92 2.08 -3.13
CA VAL A 76 -7.94 1.26 -2.46
C VAL A 76 -8.45 1.96 -1.20
N CYS A 77 -7.55 2.60 -0.45
CA CYS A 77 -7.91 3.35 0.74
C CYS A 77 -8.41 4.77 0.44
N GLU A 78 -7.96 5.39 -0.66
CA GLU A 78 -8.40 6.75 -1.01
C GLU A 78 -9.82 6.76 -1.58
N GLN A 79 -10.18 5.75 -2.37
CA GLN A 79 -11.48 5.67 -3.05
C GLN A 79 -11.93 4.21 -3.22
N PRO A 80 -12.38 3.54 -2.15
CA PRO A 80 -12.66 2.10 -2.16
C PRO A 80 -13.70 1.70 -3.22
N GLY A 81 -14.81 2.41 -3.32
CA GLY A 81 -15.85 2.12 -4.32
C GLY A 81 -15.39 2.28 -5.78
N ASN A 82 -14.47 3.19 -6.06
CA ASN A 82 -13.87 3.35 -7.39
C ASN A 82 -12.81 2.29 -7.69
N ALA A 83 -12.06 1.87 -6.68
CA ALA A 83 -11.07 0.81 -6.80
C ALA A 83 -11.76 -0.51 -7.19
N LEU A 84 -12.85 -0.87 -6.51
CA LEU A 84 -13.67 -2.02 -6.83
C LEU A 84 -14.23 -1.96 -8.27
N LYS A 85 -14.86 -0.86 -8.66
CA LYS A 85 -15.40 -0.68 -10.03
C LYS A 85 -14.31 -0.85 -11.08
N THR A 86 -13.13 -0.28 -10.84
CA THR A 86 -12.00 -0.38 -11.77
C THR A 86 -11.46 -1.82 -11.86
N ALA A 87 -11.36 -2.52 -10.73
CA ALA A 87 -10.92 -3.91 -10.68
C ALA A 87 -11.89 -4.82 -11.43
N LEU A 88 -13.19 -4.70 -11.18
CA LEU A 88 -14.24 -5.45 -11.87
C LEU A 88 -14.23 -5.19 -13.39
N TRP A 89 -14.05 -3.94 -13.79
CA TRP A 89 -13.98 -3.58 -15.20
C TRP A 89 -12.76 -4.20 -15.89
N LYS A 90 -11.60 -4.19 -15.24
CA LYS A 90 -10.38 -4.86 -15.75
C LYS A 90 -10.56 -6.38 -15.85
N ILE A 91 -11.21 -7.01 -14.88
CA ILE A 91 -11.53 -8.45 -14.92
C ILE A 91 -12.43 -8.76 -16.12
N GLN A 92 -13.45 -7.95 -16.37
CA GLN A 92 -14.34 -8.11 -17.53
C GLN A 92 -13.60 -7.94 -18.86
N GLN A 93 -12.70 -6.95 -18.95
CA GLN A 93 -11.87 -6.78 -20.15
C GLN A 93 -10.96 -7.99 -20.41
N ALA A 94 -10.33 -8.52 -19.37
CA ALA A 94 -9.48 -9.70 -19.47
C ALA A 94 -10.26 -10.94 -19.92
N ASN A 95 -11.52 -11.05 -19.55
CA ASN A 95 -12.41 -12.14 -19.95
C ASN A 95 -13.05 -11.98 -21.34
N GLY A 96 -12.62 -10.96 -22.12
CA GLY A 96 -13.12 -10.72 -23.47
C GLY A 96 -14.55 -10.19 -23.57
N ALA A 97 -15.10 -9.68 -22.47
CA ALA A 97 -16.46 -9.13 -22.40
C ALA A 97 -16.61 -7.69 -22.94
N THR A 98 -15.58 -7.16 -23.62
CA THR A 98 -15.58 -5.84 -24.22
C THR A 98 -16.19 -5.86 -25.60
N GLY A 99 -17.44 -5.42 -25.74
CA GLY A 99 -18.11 -5.28 -27.04
C GLY A 99 -19.43 -4.55 -26.97
N PRO A 100 -20.05 -4.14 -28.12
CA PRO A 100 -21.37 -3.58 -28.15
C PRO A 100 -22.38 -4.62 -27.65
N GLY A 101 -23.06 -4.37 -26.55
CA GLY A 101 -23.93 -5.30 -25.85
C GLY A 101 -23.35 -5.78 -24.51
N MET A 102 -22.45 -5.00 -23.91
CA MET A 102 -21.90 -5.29 -22.57
C MET A 102 -23.02 -5.63 -21.57
N ARG A 103 -22.89 -6.78 -20.94
CA ARG A 103 -23.74 -7.11 -19.79
C ARG A 103 -23.40 -6.14 -18.64
N PRO A 104 -24.38 -5.75 -17.82
CA PRO A 104 -24.09 -4.96 -16.63
C PRO A 104 -23.01 -5.64 -15.80
N VAL A 105 -22.14 -4.84 -15.19
CA VAL A 105 -21.08 -5.33 -14.30
C VAL A 105 -21.74 -5.96 -13.09
N ILE A 106 -21.81 -7.29 -13.07
CA ILE A 106 -22.21 -8.03 -11.89
C ILE A 106 -20.97 -8.12 -11.02
N SER A 107 -21.02 -7.53 -9.84
CA SER A 107 -19.94 -7.61 -8.87
C SER A 107 -19.82 -9.04 -8.35
N ASP A 108 -18.63 -9.63 -8.48
CA ASP A 108 -18.36 -10.93 -7.87
C ASP A 108 -18.25 -10.74 -6.35
N THR A 109 -19.06 -11.48 -5.61
CA THR A 109 -19.08 -11.47 -4.13
C THR A 109 -17.67 -11.70 -3.55
N LYS A 110 -16.85 -12.52 -4.21
CA LYS A 110 -15.48 -12.78 -3.79
C LYS A 110 -14.55 -11.59 -4.00
N ALA A 111 -14.76 -10.80 -5.05
CA ALA A 111 -13.98 -9.59 -5.27
C ALA A 111 -14.26 -8.56 -4.18
N VAL A 112 -15.53 -8.41 -3.82
CA VAL A 112 -15.98 -7.55 -2.72
C VAL A 112 -15.37 -8.01 -1.38
N GLU A 113 -15.45 -9.31 -1.08
CA GLU A 113 -14.89 -9.88 0.14
C GLU A 113 -13.35 -9.70 0.21
N ALA A 114 -12.64 -9.94 -0.89
CA ALA A 114 -11.19 -9.74 -0.96
C ALA A 114 -10.80 -8.27 -0.74
N GLU A 115 -11.53 -7.32 -1.35
CA GLU A 115 -11.26 -5.90 -1.17
C GLU A 115 -11.58 -5.45 0.26
N ARG A 116 -12.65 -5.97 0.88
CA ARG A 116 -12.94 -5.73 2.29
C ARG A 116 -11.80 -6.17 3.20
N ILE A 117 -11.17 -7.33 2.94
CA ILE A 117 -9.99 -7.79 3.69
C ILE A 117 -8.83 -6.81 3.52
N VAL A 118 -8.60 -6.31 2.30
CA VAL A 118 -7.56 -5.29 2.06
C VAL A 118 -7.83 -4.03 2.90
N LEU A 119 -9.07 -3.53 2.90
CA LEU A 119 -9.46 -2.36 3.69
C LEU A 119 -9.26 -2.59 5.19
N GLN A 120 -9.65 -3.74 5.72
CA GLN A 120 -9.48 -4.07 7.14
C GLN A 120 -8.02 -4.04 7.59
N VAL A 121 -7.08 -4.42 6.71
CA VAL A 121 -5.64 -4.44 7.04
C VAL A 121 -4.99 -3.06 6.87
N TYR A 122 -5.35 -2.33 5.82
CA TYR A 122 -4.67 -1.09 5.44
C TYR A 122 -5.35 0.17 5.96
N CYS A 123 -6.68 0.22 5.93
CA CYS A 123 -7.50 1.40 6.22
C CYS A 123 -8.88 1.02 6.78
N PRO A 124 -8.95 0.51 8.01
CA PRO A 124 -10.20 0.04 8.61
C PRO A 124 -11.28 1.13 8.68
N ASP A 125 -10.89 2.39 8.72
CA ASP A 125 -11.81 3.53 8.76
C ASP A 125 -12.63 3.70 7.45
N GLN A 126 -12.21 3.06 6.35
CA GLN A 126 -12.87 3.13 5.04
C GLN A 126 -13.84 1.96 4.79
N VAL A 127 -13.94 1.02 5.71
CA VAL A 127 -14.80 -0.17 5.54
C VAL A 127 -16.28 0.21 5.47
N ASP A 128 -16.72 1.15 6.29
CA ASP A 128 -18.13 1.57 6.33
C ASP A 128 -18.53 2.27 5.01
N GLU A 129 -17.68 3.16 4.48
CA GLU A 129 -17.90 3.82 3.17
C GLU A 129 -17.91 2.80 2.02
N PHE A 130 -17.06 1.79 2.09
CA PHE A 130 -17.03 0.71 1.12
C PHE A 130 -18.31 -0.12 1.17
N ASP A 131 -18.80 -0.46 2.35
CA ASP A 131 -20.04 -1.24 2.52
C ASP A 131 -21.25 -0.51 1.97
N GLU A 132 -21.38 0.81 2.19
CA GLU A 132 -22.42 1.64 1.58
C GLU A 132 -22.32 1.61 0.03
N ALA A 133 -21.12 1.69 -0.53
CA ALA A 133 -20.90 1.62 -1.96
C ALA A 133 -21.26 0.24 -2.56
N VAL A 134 -21.06 -0.83 -1.78
CA VAL A 134 -21.39 -2.21 -2.20
C VAL A 134 -22.90 -2.47 -2.15
N GLU A 135 -23.65 -1.88 -1.21
CA GLU A 135 -25.11 -2.02 -1.13
C GLU A 135 -25.83 -1.54 -2.40
N GLU A 136 -25.22 -0.60 -3.14
CA GLU A 136 -25.73 -0.12 -4.44
C GLU A 136 -25.42 -1.08 -5.61
N LEU A 137 -24.60 -2.11 -5.40
CA LEU A 137 -24.16 -3.03 -6.44
C LEU A 137 -24.94 -4.35 -6.39
N ASP A 138 -25.43 -4.79 -7.55
CA ASP A 138 -25.94 -6.15 -7.71
C ASP A 138 -24.75 -7.12 -7.67
N THR A 139 -24.67 -7.94 -6.62
CA THR A 139 -23.62 -8.93 -6.43
C THR A 139 -24.10 -10.35 -6.76
N ASP A 140 -23.28 -11.14 -7.46
CA ASP A 140 -23.55 -12.54 -7.74
C ASP A 140 -22.26 -13.37 -7.57
N SER A 141 -22.41 -14.62 -7.20
CA SER A 141 -21.29 -15.57 -7.09
C SER A 141 -20.95 -16.19 -8.46
N THR A 142 -20.20 -15.44 -9.27
CA THR A 142 -19.86 -15.83 -10.65
C THR A 142 -18.69 -16.82 -10.75
N VAL A 143 -17.83 -16.89 -9.71
CA VAL A 143 -16.68 -17.80 -9.68
C VAL A 143 -17.10 -19.14 -9.06
N ARG A 144 -17.19 -20.16 -9.90
CA ARG A 144 -17.34 -21.55 -9.44
C ARG A 144 -16.01 -22.05 -8.84
N ARG A 145 -16.09 -22.75 -7.70
CA ARG A 145 -14.97 -23.48 -7.11
C ARG A 145 -14.49 -24.63 -7.99
#